data_bcfb68eea7856bcd10449690ce5bc02e
#
_entry.id   bcfb68eea7856bcd10449690ce5bc02e
#
_cell.length_a   1.000
_cell.length_b   1.000
_cell.length_c   1.000
_cell.angle_alpha   90.00
_cell.angle_beta   90.00
_cell.angle_gamma   90.00
#
_symmetry.space_group_name_H-M   'P 1'
#
loop_
_entity.id
_entity.type
_entity.pdbx_description
1 polymer ?
#
loop_
_entity_poly.entity_id
_entity_poly.type
_entity_poly.pdbx_seq_one_letter_code
_entity_poly.pdbx_strand_id
1 'polypeptide(L)'
;MKIVKITTLSALMLFVSTSFAQSETIVGVAAGNENFTTLVAAVKAADLVETLSSEGPFTVFAPVNSAFEALPAGTVESLLKPENKEALTGLLTYHVVAGKYMAGDVVKAINGNKGAFSVKTVQGGTIILSLNGDKVMLKDEKGNMATVVIADVAASNGVIHAIDTVVMPK
;
A
#
# COMPACT_ATOMS: atom_id res chain seq x y z
N MET A 1 -14.49 -75.17 4.13
CA MET A 1 -14.04 -73.97 3.37
C MET A 1 -14.59 -72.76 4.03
N LYS A 2 -13.77 -71.99 4.73
CA LYS A 2 -14.17 -70.72 5.36
C LYS A 2 -13.73 -69.59 4.43
N ILE A 3 -14.69 -68.89 3.81
CA ILE A 3 -14.45 -67.75 2.99
C ILE A 3 -14.26 -66.57 3.93
N VAL A 4 -13.03 -66.05 4.03
CA VAL A 4 -12.73 -64.82 4.73
C VAL A 4 -13.07 -63.66 3.80
N LYS A 5 -14.14 -62.98 4.13
CA LYS A 5 -14.46 -61.68 3.45
C LYS A 5 -13.54 -60.60 3.98
N ILE A 6 -12.55 -60.22 3.22
CA ILE A 6 -11.75 -59.05 3.48
C ILE A 6 -12.55 -57.83 3.06
N THR A 7 -13.11 -57.13 4.03
CA THR A 7 -13.72 -55.82 3.84
C THR A 7 -12.57 -54.80 3.77
N THR A 8 -12.24 -54.38 2.58
CA THR A 8 -11.36 -53.22 2.38
C THR A 8 -12.08 -51.96 2.82
N LEU A 9 -11.72 -51.48 4.00
CA LEU A 9 -12.10 -50.17 4.48
C LEU A 9 -11.31 -49.15 3.72
N SER A 10 -11.92 -48.57 2.69
CA SER A 10 -11.36 -47.43 1.95
C SER A 10 -11.46 -46.19 2.83
N ALA A 11 -10.34 -45.86 3.48
CA ALA A 11 -10.22 -44.59 4.21
C ALA A 11 -10.13 -43.48 3.18
N LEU A 12 -11.27 -42.84 2.95
CA LEU A 12 -11.35 -41.59 2.20
C LEU A 12 -10.71 -40.49 3.05
N MET A 13 -9.41 -40.25 2.86
CA MET A 13 -8.74 -39.08 3.39
C MET A 13 -9.34 -37.85 2.70
N LEU A 14 -10.28 -37.21 3.39
CA LEU A 14 -10.64 -35.83 3.06
C LEU A 14 -9.39 -34.97 3.35
N PHE A 15 -8.65 -34.61 2.32
CA PHE A 15 -7.76 -33.48 2.39
C PHE A 15 -8.63 -32.24 2.52
N VAL A 16 -8.88 -31.83 3.76
CA VAL A 16 -9.35 -30.47 4.04
C VAL A 16 -8.16 -29.57 3.71
N SER A 17 -8.14 -29.08 2.49
CA SER A 17 -7.30 -27.94 2.14
C SER A 17 -7.83 -26.77 2.97
N THR A 18 -7.29 -26.57 4.15
CA THR A 18 -7.42 -25.30 4.84
C THR A 18 -6.68 -24.28 3.98
N SER A 19 -7.41 -23.65 3.09
CA SER A 19 -6.97 -22.44 2.46
C SER A 19 -6.83 -21.42 3.60
N PHE A 20 -5.64 -21.36 4.20
CA PHE A 20 -5.26 -20.19 4.96
C PHE A 20 -5.29 -19.07 3.92
N ALA A 21 -6.27 -18.21 3.99
CA ALA A 21 -6.19 -16.91 3.37
C ALA A 21 -4.98 -16.23 4.03
N GLN A 22 -3.82 -16.40 3.41
CA GLN A 22 -2.62 -15.67 3.77
C GLN A 22 -2.98 -14.22 3.51
N SER A 23 -3.23 -13.47 4.58
CA SER A 23 -3.42 -12.04 4.45
C SER A 23 -2.10 -11.51 3.86
N GLU A 24 -2.18 -11.05 2.61
CA GLU A 24 -1.03 -10.59 1.87
C GLU A 24 -0.46 -9.33 2.51
N THR A 25 0.85 -9.19 2.47
CA THR A 25 1.52 -7.95 2.88
C THR A 25 1.11 -6.80 1.96
N ILE A 26 1.41 -5.57 2.35
CA ILE A 26 1.16 -4.37 1.51
C ILE A 26 1.70 -4.57 0.09
N VAL A 27 2.90 -5.13 -0.04
CA VAL A 27 3.53 -5.39 -1.35
C VAL A 27 2.78 -6.49 -2.11
N GLY A 28 2.33 -7.54 -1.42
CA GLY A 28 1.54 -8.63 -2.03
C GLY A 28 0.21 -8.13 -2.58
N VAL A 29 -0.52 -7.36 -1.78
CA VAL A 29 -1.79 -6.74 -2.19
C VAL A 29 -1.59 -5.80 -3.38
N ALA A 30 -0.54 -4.96 -3.34
CA ALA A 30 -0.22 -4.06 -4.45
C ALA A 30 0.16 -4.84 -5.73
N ALA A 31 0.93 -5.92 -5.60
CA ALA A 31 1.35 -6.75 -6.74
C ALA A 31 0.17 -7.49 -7.39
N GLY A 32 -0.87 -7.82 -6.62
CA GLY A 32 -2.11 -8.43 -7.12
C GLY A 32 -3.08 -7.44 -7.77
N ASN A 33 -2.79 -6.15 -7.75
CA ASN A 33 -3.67 -5.11 -8.28
C ASN A 33 -3.04 -4.42 -9.50
N GLU A 34 -3.73 -4.48 -10.62
CA GLU A 34 -3.28 -3.91 -11.90
C GLU A 34 -3.06 -2.39 -11.84
N ASN A 35 -3.72 -1.70 -10.93
CA ASN A 35 -3.59 -0.24 -10.76
C ASN A 35 -2.26 0.19 -10.14
N PHE A 36 -1.50 -0.73 -9.54
CA PHE A 36 -0.25 -0.45 -8.84
C PHE A 36 1.00 -1.05 -9.49
N THR A 37 0.93 -1.45 -10.74
CA THR A 37 2.06 -2.07 -11.44
C THR A 37 3.30 -1.19 -11.46
N THR A 38 3.15 0.09 -11.72
CA THR A 38 4.25 1.07 -11.69
C THR A 38 4.83 1.24 -10.30
N LEU A 39 3.96 1.32 -9.27
CA LEU A 39 4.39 1.40 -7.88
C LEU A 39 5.19 0.16 -7.46
N VAL A 40 4.72 -1.02 -7.80
CA VAL A 40 5.42 -2.29 -7.49
C VAL A 40 6.79 -2.35 -8.16
N ALA A 41 6.90 -1.89 -9.42
CA ALA A 41 8.18 -1.77 -10.10
C ALA A 41 9.12 -0.80 -9.38
N ALA A 42 8.60 0.34 -8.94
CA ALA A 42 9.35 1.33 -8.18
C ALA A 42 9.84 0.79 -6.82
N VAL A 43 8.97 0.09 -6.08
CA VAL A 43 9.30 -0.54 -4.78
C VAL A 43 10.40 -1.59 -4.95
N LYS A 44 10.34 -2.40 -6.01
CA LYS A 44 11.38 -3.38 -6.33
C LYS A 44 12.71 -2.70 -6.72
N ALA A 45 12.66 -1.66 -7.53
CA ALA A 45 13.85 -0.89 -7.95
C ALA A 45 14.54 -0.20 -6.77
N ALA A 46 13.77 0.21 -5.77
CA ALA A 46 14.28 0.84 -4.54
C ALA A 46 14.73 -0.16 -3.46
N ASP A 47 14.57 -1.47 -3.68
CA ASP A 47 14.80 -2.54 -2.69
C ASP A 47 13.99 -2.37 -1.39
N LEU A 48 12.79 -1.79 -1.48
CA LEU A 48 11.92 -1.56 -0.34
C LEU A 48 10.90 -2.69 -0.07
N VAL A 49 10.94 -3.76 -0.85
CA VAL A 49 10.02 -4.90 -0.72
C VAL A 49 10.09 -5.49 0.69
N GLU A 50 11.28 -5.74 1.21
CA GLU A 50 11.48 -6.30 2.55
C GLU A 50 11.02 -5.31 3.63
N THR A 51 11.36 -4.03 3.48
CA THR A 51 10.97 -2.97 4.41
C THR A 51 9.46 -2.85 4.52
N LEU A 52 8.75 -2.83 3.39
CA LEU A 52 7.30 -2.74 3.34
C LEU A 52 6.58 -4.05 3.66
N SER A 53 7.30 -5.16 3.68
CA SER A 53 6.80 -6.47 4.10
C SER A 53 7.11 -6.78 5.56
N SER A 54 7.86 -5.93 6.24
CA SER A 54 8.22 -6.11 7.65
C SER A 54 7.00 -5.98 8.58
N GLU A 55 7.17 -6.48 9.80
CA GLU A 55 6.15 -6.33 10.84
C GLU A 55 6.01 -4.87 11.26
N GLY A 56 4.79 -4.42 11.31
CA GLY A 56 4.46 -3.11 11.85
C GLY A 56 3.26 -2.57 11.11
N PRO A 57 2.39 -1.83 11.79
CA PRO A 57 1.33 -1.19 11.05
C PRO A 57 1.92 -0.08 10.20
N PHE A 58 1.74 -0.18 8.88
CA PHE A 58 2.07 0.88 7.94
C PHE A 58 0.82 1.33 7.21
N THR A 59 0.75 2.62 6.92
CA THR A 59 -0.23 3.17 5.99
C THR A 59 0.51 3.64 4.75
N VAL A 60 0.15 3.08 3.60
CA VAL A 60 0.79 3.42 2.33
C VAL A 60 -0.20 4.20 1.47
N PHE A 61 0.18 5.40 1.09
CA PHE A 61 -0.53 6.16 0.07
C PHE A 61 -0.01 5.74 -1.30
N ALA A 62 -0.68 4.77 -1.91
CA ALA A 62 -0.24 4.15 -3.15
C ALA A 62 -0.74 4.95 -4.37
N PRO A 63 0.14 5.66 -5.11
CA PRO A 63 -0.27 6.29 -6.34
C PRO A 63 -0.61 5.23 -7.39
N VAL A 64 -1.74 5.40 -8.05
CA VAL A 64 -2.17 4.53 -9.15
C VAL A 64 -1.33 4.81 -10.41
N ASN A 65 -1.38 3.91 -11.39
CA ASN A 65 -0.59 4.06 -12.63
C ASN A 65 -0.82 5.42 -13.30
N SER A 66 -2.06 5.89 -13.38
CA SER A 66 -2.39 7.21 -13.93
C SER A 66 -1.77 8.38 -13.16
N ALA A 67 -1.51 8.21 -11.87
CA ALA A 67 -0.80 9.21 -11.07
C ALA A 67 0.66 9.38 -11.52
N PHE A 68 1.32 8.29 -11.88
CA PHE A 68 2.66 8.32 -12.46
C PHE A 68 2.67 8.90 -13.88
N GLU A 69 1.65 8.59 -14.67
CA GLU A 69 1.47 9.12 -16.02
C GLU A 69 1.26 10.63 -16.04
N ALA A 70 0.69 11.19 -14.97
CA ALA A 70 0.50 12.64 -14.80
C ALA A 70 1.81 13.39 -14.49
N LEU A 71 2.88 12.67 -14.15
CA LEU A 71 4.20 13.28 -13.98
C LEU A 71 4.79 13.70 -15.34
N PRO A 72 5.70 14.70 -15.35
CA PRO A 72 6.38 15.09 -16.58
C PRO A 72 7.05 13.89 -17.26
N ALA A 73 6.99 13.86 -18.59
CA ALA A 73 7.56 12.77 -19.38
C ALA A 73 9.05 12.53 -19.00
N GLY A 74 9.38 11.24 -18.78
CA GLY A 74 10.73 10.84 -18.38
C GLY A 74 11.02 10.92 -16.88
N THR A 75 10.14 11.51 -16.06
CA THR A 75 10.35 11.58 -14.60
C THR A 75 10.33 10.18 -13.98
N VAL A 76 9.35 9.36 -14.32
CA VAL A 76 9.23 7.98 -13.80
C VAL A 76 10.42 7.13 -14.25
N GLU A 77 10.76 7.20 -15.54
CA GLU A 77 11.91 6.47 -16.08
C GLU A 77 13.22 6.92 -15.43
N SER A 78 13.36 8.22 -15.18
CA SER A 78 14.52 8.77 -14.48
C SER A 78 14.60 8.26 -13.04
N LEU A 79 13.49 8.24 -12.32
CA LEU A 79 13.42 7.73 -10.94
C LEU A 79 13.72 6.23 -10.85
N LEU A 80 13.34 5.45 -11.85
CA LEU A 80 13.58 4.00 -11.89
C LEU A 80 15.03 3.64 -12.23
N LYS A 81 15.86 4.61 -12.63
CA LYS A 81 17.27 4.37 -12.89
C LYS A 81 18.04 4.08 -11.61
N PRO A 82 19.02 3.16 -11.65
CA PRO A 82 19.85 2.84 -10.49
C PRO A 82 20.58 4.05 -9.89
N GLU A 83 20.90 5.04 -10.72
CA GLU A 83 21.55 6.29 -10.34
C GLU A 83 20.69 7.14 -9.41
N ASN A 84 19.36 7.01 -9.51
CA ASN A 84 18.38 7.79 -8.77
C ASN A 84 17.67 6.94 -7.67
N LYS A 85 18.25 5.81 -7.29
CA LYS A 85 17.68 4.91 -6.29
C LYS A 85 17.40 5.61 -4.96
N GLU A 86 18.28 6.50 -4.52
CA GLU A 86 18.08 7.26 -3.28
C GLU A 86 16.88 8.20 -3.36
N ALA A 87 16.74 8.90 -4.50
CA ALA A 87 15.59 9.77 -4.74
C ALA A 87 14.28 8.96 -4.80
N LEU A 88 14.31 7.81 -5.45
CA LEU A 88 13.17 6.88 -5.49
C LEU A 88 12.82 6.34 -4.10
N THR A 89 13.80 5.93 -3.33
CA THR A 89 13.63 5.48 -1.95
C THR A 89 13.01 6.58 -1.08
N GLY A 90 13.53 7.80 -1.18
CA GLY A 90 12.99 8.97 -0.49
C GLY A 90 11.54 9.26 -0.87
N LEU A 91 11.23 9.19 -2.16
CA LEU A 91 9.86 9.36 -2.67
C LEU A 91 8.92 8.29 -2.12
N LEU A 92 9.31 7.03 -2.20
CA LEU A 92 8.46 5.90 -1.75
C LEU A 92 8.28 5.90 -0.23
N THR A 93 9.32 6.18 0.55
CA THR A 93 9.22 6.28 2.01
C THR A 93 8.42 7.52 2.44
N TYR A 94 8.37 8.56 1.62
CA TYR A 94 7.47 9.69 1.83
C TYR A 94 5.99 9.31 1.66
N HIS A 95 5.67 8.32 0.84
CA HIS A 95 4.32 7.78 0.70
C HIS A 95 3.93 6.81 1.82
N VAL A 96 4.85 6.42 2.68
CA VAL A 96 4.63 5.49 3.78
C VAL A 96 4.56 6.25 5.10
N VAL A 97 3.49 6.02 5.84
CA VAL A 97 3.29 6.58 7.17
C VAL A 97 3.37 5.46 8.20
N ALA A 98 4.11 5.68 9.27
CA ALA A 98 4.17 4.75 10.39
C ALA A 98 2.84 4.79 11.17
N GLY A 99 2.22 3.64 11.35
CA GLY A 99 0.93 3.49 12.01
C GLY A 99 -0.16 3.05 11.05
N LYS A 100 -1.25 2.54 11.62
CA LYS A 100 -2.43 2.12 10.86
C LYS A 100 -3.50 3.21 10.93
N TYR A 101 -3.72 3.87 9.81
CA TYR A 101 -4.73 4.91 9.66
C TYR A 101 -5.79 4.45 8.67
N MET A 102 -6.94 4.00 9.17
CA MET A 102 -8.11 3.73 8.34
C MET A 102 -8.75 5.05 7.92
N ALA A 103 -9.48 5.06 6.80
CA ALA A 103 -10.16 6.27 6.32
C ALA A 103 -11.07 6.89 7.38
N GLY A 104 -11.78 6.07 8.15
CA GLY A 104 -12.61 6.53 9.27
C GLY A 104 -11.83 7.21 10.38
N ASP A 105 -10.63 6.72 10.70
CA ASP A 105 -9.75 7.32 11.71
C ASP A 105 -9.16 8.64 11.21
N VAL A 106 -8.78 8.68 9.94
CA VAL A 106 -8.32 9.91 9.28
C VAL A 106 -9.39 10.98 9.29
N VAL A 107 -10.62 10.63 8.92
CA VAL A 107 -11.77 11.57 8.93
C VAL A 107 -12.03 12.11 10.33
N LYS A 108 -12.02 11.25 11.34
CA LYS A 108 -12.16 11.67 12.75
C LYS A 108 -11.03 12.62 13.20
N ALA A 109 -9.79 12.27 12.84
CA ALA A 109 -8.62 13.08 13.16
C ALA A 109 -8.67 14.46 12.46
N ILE A 110 -9.09 14.52 11.21
CA ILE A 110 -9.26 15.77 10.47
C ILE A 110 -10.34 16.64 11.12
N ASN A 111 -11.49 16.07 11.46
CA ASN A 111 -12.58 16.79 12.11
C ASN A 111 -12.19 17.27 13.51
N GLY A 112 -11.44 16.48 14.25
CA GLY A 112 -10.91 16.85 15.56
C GLY A 112 -9.83 17.94 15.53
N ASN A 113 -9.16 18.11 14.39
CA ASN A 113 -8.07 19.07 14.20
C ASN A 113 -8.45 20.24 13.26
N LYS A 114 -9.69 20.69 13.32
CA LYS A 114 -10.18 21.87 12.57
C LYS A 114 -10.07 21.74 11.04
N GLY A 115 -10.21 20.53 10.51
CA GLY A 115 -10.24 20.27 9.07
C GLY A 115 -8.90 19.91 8.42
N ALA A 116 -7.83 19.80 9.21
CA ALA A 116 -6.53 19.34 8.71
C ALA A 116 -5.82 18.49 9.77
N PHE A 117 -5.24 17.38 9.36
CA PHE A 117 -4.48 16.47 10.21
C PHE A 117 -3.11 16.20 9.61
N SER A 118 -2.04 16.46 10.35
CA SER A 118 -0.67 16.23 9.88
C SER A 118 -0.16 14.87 10.32
N VAL A 119 0.36 14.10 9.40
CA VAL A 119 1.01 12.81 9.65
C VAL A 119 2.47 12.86 9.24
N LYS A 120 3.32 12.20 10.02
CA LYS A 120 4.74 12.05 9.67
C LYS A 120 4.95 10.81 8.82
N THR A 121 5.72 10.96 7.78
CA THR A 121 6.12 9.86 6.89
C THR A 121 7.36 9.14 7.44
N VAL A 122 7.60 7.93 6.94
CA VAL A 122 8.79 7.14 7.30
C VAL A 122 10.09 7.86 6.89
N GLN A 123 10.03 8.65 5.81
CA GLN A 123 11.14 9.48 5.38
C GLN A 123 11.47 10.63 6.36
N GLY A 124 10.51 11.02 7.21
CA GLY A 124 10.63 12.14 8.15
C GLY A 124 9.93 13.42 7.71
N GLY A 125 9.39 13.45 6.49
CA GLY A 125 8.56 14.54 6.00
C GLY A 125 7.15 14.54 6.59
N THR A 126 6.35 15.52 6.22
CA THR A 126 4.99 15.69 6.73
C THR A 126 3.99 15.73 5.56
N ILE A 127 2.92 14.96 5.68
CA ILE A 127 1.75 15.05 4.80
C ILE A 127 0.59 15.63 5.61
N ILE A 128 -0.11 16.58 5.04
CA ILE A 128 -1.32 17.15 5.62
C ILE A 128 -2.53 16.50 4.98
N LEU A 129 -3.33 15.86 5.81
CA LEU A 129 -4.60 15.25 5.41
C LEU A 129 -5.73 16.24 5.66
N SER A 130 -6.62 16.40 4.69
CA SER A 130 -7.79 17.26 4.76
C SER A 130 -8.99 16.60 4.10
N LEU A 131 -10.17 17.15 4.29
CA LEU A 131 -11.39 16.69 3.63
C LEU A 131 -11.84 17.68 2.56
N ASN A 132 -12.23 17.15 1.42
CA ASN A 132 -12.94 17.88 0.39
C ASN A 132 -14.23 17.13 0.07
N GLY A 133 -15.31 17.55 0.72
CA GLY A 133 -16.56 16.78 0.76
C GLY A 133 -16.33 15.46 1.50
N ASP A 134 -16.60 14.34 0.83
CA ASP A 134 -16.44 12.99 1.37
C ASP A 134 -15.07 12.35 1.06
N LYS A 135 -14.19 13.09 0.37
CA LYS A 135 -12.88 12.57 -0.05
C LYS A 135 -11.75 13.09 0.83
N VAL A 136 -10.88 12.19 1.21
CA VAL A 136 -9.62 12.55 1.88
C VAL A 136 -8.64 13.05 0.84
N MET A 137 -8.05 14.19 1.11
CA MET A 137 -7.00 14.78 0.29
C MET A 137 -5.70 14.85 1.07
N LEU A 138 -4.60 14.63 0.38
CA LEU A 138 -3.25 14.77 0.88
C LEU A 138 -2.63 16.02 0.29
N LYS A 139 -1.97 16.81 1.13
CA LYS A 139 -1.13 17.92 0.70
C LYS A 139 0.31 17.65 1.07
N ASP A 140 1.20 17.69 0.09
CA ASP A 140 2.63 17.52 0.30
C ASP A 140 3.32 18.83 0.75
N GLU A 141 4.60 18.74 1.06
CA GLU A 141 5.41 19.89 1.47
C GLU A 141 5.67 20.90 0.34
N LYS A 142 5.49 20.49 -0.91
CA LYS A 142 5.59 21.37 -2.09
C LYS A 142 4.26 22.09 -2.40
N GLY A 143 3.18 21.67 -1.73
CA GLY A 143 1.86 22.25 -1.93
C GLY A 143 1.00 21.53 -2.96
N ASN A 144 1.47 20.41 -3.53
CA ASN A 144 0.66 19.59 -4.41
C ASN A 144 -0.41 18.86 -3.61
N MET A 145 -1.53 18.59 -4.25
CA MET A 145 -2.65 17.89 -3.64
C MET A 145 -2.92 16.59 -4.37
N ALA A 146 -3.11 15.53 -3.61
CA ALA A 146 -3.55 14.24 -4.08
C ALA A 146 -4.89 13.87 -3.45
N THR A 147 -5.72 13.14 -4.16
CA THR A 147 -7.02 12.68 -3.67
C THR A 147 -6.98 11.17 -3.46
N VAL A 148 -7.50 10.70 -2.34
CA VAL A 148 -7.70 9.27 -2.11
C VAL A 148 -8.87 8.80 -2.95
N VAL A 149 -8.61 7.92 -3.91
CA VAL A 149 -9.61 7.35 -4.82
C VAL A 149 -10.13 6.00 -4.37
N ILE A 150 -9.28 5.22 -3.69
CA ILE A 150 -9.64 3.94 -3.05
C ILE A 150 -9.04 3.96 -1.65
N ALA A 151 -9.85 3.71 -0.65
CA ALA A 151 -9.44 3.71 0.75
C ALA A 151 -9.60 2.32 1.36
N ASP A 152 -8.93 2.10 2.50
CA ASP A 152 -9.10 0.92 3.35
C ASP A 152 -8.82 -0.42 2.65
N VAL A 153 -7.86 -0.45 1.73
CA VAL A 153 -7.35 -1.71 1.19
C VAL A 153 -6.48 -2.37 2.26
N ALA A 154 -7.05 -3.36 2.93
CA ALA A 154 -6.40 -4.03 4.05
C ALA A 154 -5.26 -4.94 3.58
N ALA A 155 -4.14 -4.88 4.28
CA ALA A 155 -3.01 -5.79 4.16
C ALA A 155 -2.66 -6.38 5.54
N SER A 156 -1.89 -7.45 5.57
CA SER A 156 -1.53 -8.12 6.83
C SER A 156 -0.72 -7.24 7.78
N ASN A 157 0.09 -6.36 7.24
CA ASN A 157 0.99 -5.46 7.97
C ASN A 157 0.62 -3.98 7.84
N GLY A 158 -0.58 -3.66 7.34
CA GLY A 158 -1.02 -2.26 7.25
C GLY A 158 -2.24 -2.03 6.36
N VAL A 159 -2.35 -0.82 5.86
CA VAL A 159 -3.45 -0.36 5.01
C VAL A 159 -2.90 0.41 3.81
N ILE A 160 -3.53 0.23 2.68
CA ILE A 160 -3.22 0.95 1.45
C ILE A 160 -4.37 1.90 1.11
N HIS A 161 -4.03 3.14 0.84
CA HIS A 161 -4.96 4.12 0.28
C HIS A 161 -4.45 4.52 -1.11
N ALA A 162 -5.23 4.25 -2.14
CA ALA A 162 -4.87 4.64 -3.50
C ALA A 162 -5.11 6.13 -3.71
N ILE A 163 -4.13 6.80 -4.27
CA ILE A 163 -4.17 8.23 -4.59
C ILE A 163 -4.00 8.48 -6.09
N ASP A 164 -4.61 9.54 -6.57
CA ASP A 164 -4.61 9.93 -7.98
C ASP A 164 -3.40 10.78 -8.41
N THR A 165 -2.59 11.20 -7.46
CA THR A 165 -1.43 12.07 -7.71
C THR A 165 -0.25 11.63 -6.84
N VAL A 166 0.95 11.63 -7.41
CA VAL A 166 2.19 11.34 -6.67
C VAL A 166 2.54 12.55 -5.79
N VAL A 167 2.66 12.33 -4.49
CA VAL A 167 3.13 13.36 -3.56
C VAL A 167 4.66 13.37 -3.50
N MET A 168 5.25 14.54 -3.41
CA MET A 168 6.70 14.71 -3.47
C MET A 168 7.24 15.36 -2.20
N PRO A 169 8.33 14.83 -1.63
CA PRO A 169 9.04 15.51 -0.55
C PRO A 169 9.73 16.79 -1.07
N LYS A 170 10.09 17.66 -0.16
CA LYS A 170 10.88 18.86 -0.45
C LYS A 170 12.25 18.55 -1.04
#